data_2703f1cd114d40142bd36faa0d8d8001
#
_entry.id   2703f1cd114d40142bd36faa0d8d8001
#
_cell.length_a   1.000
_cell.length_b   1.000
_cell.length_c   1.000
_cell.angle_alpha   90.00
_cell.angle_beta   90.00
_cell.angle_gamma   90.00
#
_symmetry.space_group_name_H-M   'P 1'
#
loop_
_entity.id
_entity.type
_entity.pdbx_description
1 polymer ?
#
loop_
_entity_poly.entity_id
_entity_poly.type
_entity_poly.pdbx_seq_one_letter_code
_entity_poly.pdbx_strand_id
1 'polypeptide(L)'
;MEALYTDDQIFIPIISDYGFKATFGNEANTLFLRKALQALIKSDTPIKEVKFDKNTFEGVTKDGRSGIFDLACTDENGNHFIVEMQYGNAPNFVQRMKFYSLHKFNAVVKKGKFDYSILEKIYCVGILANNINTYEHFHNVSNLRNEQGELIDDQMTFVTVELDKFTLQEVDCQTDLQKLIYTMRTIHTVTQPTQFPQFWNEEWLKVAIDELDSRKMTPDEKASLEILIARNAESVKAESKKIKEARESENLVVKTEMVINAISMGLTVEQCAKLANVSSDFVLSVQRQLSAN
;
A
#
# COMPACT_ATOMS: atom_id res chain seq x y z
N MET A 1 -8.55 4.69 13.84
CA MET A 1 -7.39 3.79 13.59
C MET A 1 -6.76 3.52 14.95
N GLU A 2 -6.80 2.28 15.37
CA GLU A 2 -6.11 1.82 16.60
C GLU A 2 -4.60 1.85 16.37
N ALA A 3 -3.83 1.98 17.45
CA ALA A 3 -2.38 1.93 17.35
C ALA A 3 -1.95 0.57 16.76
N LEU A 4 -1.06 0.57 15.78
CA LEU A 4 -0.55 -0.64 15.12
C LEU A 4 0.18 -1.59 16.06
N TYR A 5 0.68 -1.07 17.18
CA TYR A 5 1.46 -1.82 18.16
C TYR A 5 1.19 -1.25 19.56
N THR A 6 1.01 -2.14 20.51
CA THR A 6 0.89 -1.83 21.94
C THR A 6 1.90 -2.67 22.72
N ASP A 7 2.32 -2.22 23.91
CA ASP A 7 3.34 -2.90 24.73
C ASP A 7 2.98 -4.33 25.15
N ASP A 8 1.70 -4.70 25.05
CA ASP A 8 1.21 -6.04 25.37
C ASP A 8 1.36 -7.05 24.20
N GLN A 9 1.72 -6.59 23.01
CA GLN A 9 1.86 -7.46 21.84
C GLN A 9 3.20 -8.17 21.83
N ILE A 10 3.18 -9.49 21.58
CA ILE A 10 4.40 -10.30 21.46
C ILE A 10 5.15 -9.95 20.17
N PHE A 11 4.40 -9.76 19.08
CA PHE A 11 4.99 -9.57 17.76
C PHE A 11 4.67 -8.19 17.18
N ILE A 12 5.67 -7.65 16.52
CA ILE A 12 5.53 -6.44 15.74
C ILE A 12 4.76 -6.75 14.44
N PRO A 13 3.78 -5.92 14.04
CA PRO A 13 3.07 -6.13 12.77
C PRO A 13 4.01 -6.13 11.57
N ILE A 14 3.94 -7.12 10.69
CA ILE A 14 4.67 -7.14 9.40
C ILE A 14 4.37 -5.88 8.58
N ILE A 15 3.11 -5.43 8.62
CA ILE A 15 2.62 -4.26 7.88
C ILE A 15 3.03 -2.91 8.49
N SER A 16 3.84 -2.91 9.54
CA SER A 16 4.50 -1.70 10.04
C SER A 16 5.81 -1.45 9.28
N ASP A 17 6.29 -0.22 9.29
CA ASP A 17 7.55 0.16 8.64
C ASP A 17 8.74 -0.65 9.19
N TYR A 18 8.78 -0.86 10.52
CA TYR A 18 9.78 -1.70 11.16
C TYR A 18 9.62 -3.18 10.76
N GLY A 19 8.41 -3.73 10.91
CA GLY A 19 8.15 -5.15 10.63
C GLY A 19 8.42 -5.50 9.17
N PHE A 20 8.06 -4.63 8.23
CA PHE A 20 8.36 -4.81 6.82
C PHE A 20 9.88 -4.84 6.57
N LYS A 21 10.63 -3.90 7.12
CA LYS A 21 12.09 -3.85 6.98
C LYS A 21 12.77 -5.05 7.65
N ALA A 22 12.33 -5.45 8.83
CA ALA A 22 12.89 -6.59 9.54
C ALA A 22 12.65 -7.93 8.82
N THR A 23 11.56 -8.07 8.08
CA THR A 23 11.19 -9.32 7.42
C THR A 23 11.54 -9.32 5.93
N PHE A 24 10.96 -8.41 5.13
CA PHE A 24 11.24 -8.31 3.69
C PHE A 24 12.64 -7.74 3.41
N GLY A 25 13.14 -6.86 4.26
CA GLY A 25 14.46 -6.24 4.15
C GLY A 25 15.60 -7.02 4.79
N ASN A 26 15.38 -8.24 5.25
CA ASN A 26 16.41 -9.06 5.91
C ASN A 26 17.44 -9.58 4.89
N GLU A 27 18.55 -8.85 4.72
CA GLU A 27 19.64 -9.23 3.82
C GLU A 27 20.43 -10.44 4.30
N ALA A 28 20.48 -10.68 5.62
CA ALA A 28 21.21 -11.81 6.22
C ALA A 28 20.50 -13.15 5.95
N ASN A 29 19.16 -13.15 5.85
CA ASN A 29 18.36 -14.31 5.53
C ASN A 29 17.18 -13.97 4.62
N THR A 30 17.35 -14.18 3.33
CA THR A 30 16.37 -13.85 2.30
C THR A 30 15.28 -14.90 2.09
N LEU A 31 15.23 -15.97 2.91
CA LEU A 31 14.29 -17.08 2.70
C LEU A 31 12.83 -16.61 2.74
N PHE A 32 12.47 -15.77 3.71
CA PHE A 32 11.13 -15.19 3.80
C PHE A 32 10.81 -14.36 2.55
N LEU A 33 11.69 -13.43 2.18
CA LEU A 33 11.50 -12.56 1.01
C LEU A 33 11.27 -13.38 -0.26
N ARG A 34 12.13 -14.36 -0.54
CA ARG A 34 12.04 -15.22 -1.74
C ARG A 34 10.71 -15.98 -1.81
N LYS A 35 10.31 -16.58 -0.71
CA LYS A 35 9.05 -17.32 -0.60
C LYS A 35 7.83 -16.39 -0.69
N ALA A 36 7.89 -15.24 -0.05
CA ALA A 36 6.84 -14.23 -0.13
C ALA A 36 6.68 -13.70 -1.57
N LEU A 37 7.76 -13.32 -2.24
CA LEU A 37 7.73 -12.88 -3.64
C LEU A 37 7.16 -13.96 -4.56
N GLN A 38 7.64 -15.21 -4.43
CA GLN A 38 7.14 -16.33 -5.21
C GLN A 38 5.61 -16.51 -5.05
N ALA A 39 5.13 -16.45 -3.81
CA ALA A 39 3.70 -16.57 -3.52
C ALA A 39 2.90 -15.37 -4.08
N LEU A 40 3.41 -14.14 -3.92
CA LEU A 40 2.76 -12.92 -4.37
C LEU A 40 2.61 -12.84 -5.90
N ILE A 41 3.64 -13.26 -6.65
CA ILE A 41 3.57 -13.26 -8.12
C ILE A 41 2.94 -14.55 -8.69
N LYS A 42 2.56 -15.51 -7.83
CA LYS A 42 2.06 -16.84 -8.20
C LYS A 42 2.98 -17.59 -9.17
N SER A 43 4.27 -17.57 -8.88
CA SER A 43 5.26 -18.31 -9.70
C SER A 43 5.33 -19.76 -9.29
N ASP A 44 5.25 -20.66 -10.25
CA ASP A 44 5.51 -22.09 -10.06
C ASP A 44 7.02 -22.38 -9.95
N THR A 45 7.85 -21.47 -10.47
CA THR A 45 9.32 -21.58 -10.41
C THR A 45 9.82 -20.96 -9.11
N PRO A 46 10.58 -21.72 -8.29
CA PRO A 46 11.15 -21.19 -7.07
C PRO A 46 12.16 -20.07 -7.33
N ILE A 47 12.05 -18.97 -6.56
CA ILE A 47 13.07 -17.94 -6.49
C ILE A 47 14.17 -18.44 -5.54
N LYS A 48 15.37 -18.67 -6.07
CA LYS A 48 16.49 -19.26 -5.33
C LYS A 48 17.35 -18.21 -4.64
N GLU A 49 17.54 -17.08 -5.29
CA GLU A 49 18.36 -15.98 -4.80
C GLU A 49 17.69 -14.63 -5.09
N VAL A 50 17.97 -13.64 -4.25
CA VAL A 50 17.64 -12.25 -4.50
C VAL A 50 18.82 -11.37 -4.12
N LYS A 51 19.05 -10.31 -4.88
CA LYS A 51 19.99 -9.23 -4.58
C LYS A 51 19.21 -7.96 -4.36
N PHE A 52 19.47 -7.29 -3.24
CA PHE A 52 18.85 -6.00 -2.97
C PHE A 52 19.43 -4.93 -3.90
N ASP A 53 18.56 -4.16 -4.50
CA ASP A 53 18.88 -3.02 -5.35
C ASP A 53 18.79 -1.72 -4.55
N LYS A 54 19.29 -0.63 -5.14
CA LYS A 54 19.00 0.71 -4.61
C LYS A 54 17.50 0.95 -4.66
N ASN A 55 16.93 1.29 -3.54
CA ASN A 55 15.53 1.61 -3.40
C ASN A 55 15.19 3.08 -3.72
N THR A 56 16.19 3.90 -4.09
CA THR A 56 16.04 5.29 -4.46
C THR A 56 16.23 5.48 -5.96
N PHE A 57 15.46 6.39 -6.54
CA PHE A 57 15.68 6.85 -7.92
C PHE A 57 15.67 8.38 -7.99
N GLU A 58 16.48 8.92 -8.88
CA GLU A 58 16.51 10.34 -9.18
C GLU A 58 15.66 10.65 -10.41
N GLY A 59 15.05 11.81 -10.45
CA GLY A 59 14.32 12.27 -11.63
C GLY A 59 15.24 12.34 -12.86
N VAL A 60 14.71 12.02 -14.03
CA VAL A 60 15.45 12.02 -15.31
C VAL A 60 15.96 13.43 -15.67
N THR A 61 15.36 14.47 -15.13
CA THR A 61 15.77 15.88 -15.27
C THR A 61 15.98 16.50 -13.90
N LYS A 62 16.64 17.68 -13.84
CA LYS A 62 16.86 18.42 -12.59
C LYS A 62 15.56 18.74 -11.83
N ASP A 63 14.47 18.94 -12.57
CA ASP A 63 13.13 19.20 -12.03
C ASP A 63 12.28 17.93 -11.98
N GLY A 64 12.86 16.75 -12.30
CA GLY A 64 12.19 15.46 -12.29
C GLY A 64 11.95 14.97 -10.87
N ARG A 65 10.77 14.35 -10.65
CA ARG A 65 10.42 13.79 -9.34
C ARG A 65 11.31 12.59 -9.02
N SER A 66 12.00 12.66 -7.90
CA SER A 66 12.66 11.52 -7.26
C SER A 66 11.68 10.71 -6.41
N GLY A 67 12.05 9.51 -6.01
CA GLY A 67 11.24 8.68 -5.12
C GLY A 67 12.08 7.63 -4.42
N ILE A 68 11.47 6.99 -3.44
CA ILE A 68 12.04 5.90 -2.66
C ILE A 68 11.03 4.76 -2.68
N PHE A 69 11.49 3.55 -2.99
CA PHE A 69 10.72 2.33 -2.84
C PHE A 69 10.92 1.78 -1.43
N ASP A 70 9.94 1.08 -0.90
CA ASP A 70 10.13 0.41 0.39
C ASP A 70 11.17 -0.72 0.24
N LEU A 71 11.12 -1.45 -0.88
CA LEU A 71 12.11 -2.46 -1.23
C LEU A 71 12.25 -2.57 -2.75
N ALA A 72 13.48 -2.76 -3.20
CA ALA A 72 13.81 -3.16 -4.57
C ALA A 72 14.83 -4.31 -4.55
N CYS A 73 14.61 -5.34 -5.37
CA CYS A 73 15.55 -6.44 -5.51
C CYS A 73 15.46 -7.08 -6.90
N THR A 74 16.43 -7.92 -7.21
CA THR A 74 16.53 -8.68 -8.47
C THR A 74 16.79 -10.15 -8.15
N ASP A 75 16.08 -11.07 -8.81
CA ASP A 75 16.30 -12.52 -8.67
C ASP A 75 17.46 -13.05 -9.53
N GLU A 76 17.74 -14.34 -9.42
CA GLU A 76 18.79 -15.02 -10.19
C GLU A 76 18.55 -15.04 -11.71
N ASN A 77 17.32 -14.80 -12.16
CA ASN A 77 16.94 -14.75 -13.57
C ASN A 77 16.97 -13.33 -14.14
N GLY A 78 17.34 -12.33 -13.33
CA GLY A 78 17.34 -10.93 -13.70
C GLY A 78 15.99 -10.23 -13.52
N ASN A 79 14.93 -10.92 -13.08
CA ASN A 79 13.65 -10.29 -12.85
C ASN A 79 13.73 -9.28 -11.69
N HIS A 80 13.19 -8.09 -11.93
CA HIS A 80 13.19 -7.00 -10.96
C HIS A 80 11.90 -6.97 -10.15
N PHE A 81 12.03 -6.71 -8.85
CA PHE A 81 10.91 -6.56 -7.93
C PHE A 81 10.97 -5.20 -7.28
N ILE A 82 9.86 -4.48 -7.30
CA ILE A 82 9.59 -3.29 -6.52
C ILE A 82 8.45 -3.64 -5.58
N VAL A 83 8.69 -3.57 -4.28
CA VAL A 83 7.65 -3.86 -3.27
C VAL A 83 7.36 -2.59 -2.51
N GLU A 84 6.09 -2.24 -2.44
CA GLU A 84 5.55 -1.11 -1.70
C GLU A 84 4.53 -1.62 -0.68
N MET A 85 4.69 -1.22 0.55
CA MET A 85 3.76 -1.51 1.64
C MET A 85 3.06 -0.22 2.07
N GLN A 86 1.75 -0.24 2.17
CA GLN A 86 0.98 0.93 2.53
C GLN A 86 -0.03 0.59 3.62
N TYR A 87 0.17 1.18 4.80
CA TYR A 87 -0.73 0.99 5.93
C TYR A 87 -1.93 1.94 5.90
N GLY A 88 -1.71 3.20 5.57
CA GLY A 88 -2.74 4.23 5.53
C GLY A 88 -3.56 4.25 4.24
N ASN A 89 -4.35 5.31 4.08
CA ASN A 89 -5.04 5.57 2.82
C ASN A 89 -4.02 5.86 1.70
N ALA A 90 -4.17 5.21 0.57
CA ALA A 90 -3.22 5.27 -0.54
C ALA A 90 -3.86 5.84 -1.82
N PRO A 91 -4.22 7.14 -1.85
CA PRO A 91 -4.76 7.75 -3.06
C PRO A 91 -3.73 7.66 -4.18
N ASN A 92 -4.22 7.33 -5.39
CA ASN A 92 -3.38 7.19 -6.59
C ASN A 92 -2.26 6.13 -6.46
N PHE A 93 -2.47 5.10 -5.64
CA PHE A 93 -1.46 4.05 -5.43
C PHE A 93 -1.04 3.36 -6.73
N VAL A 94 -2.00 2.97 -7.56
CA VAL A 94 -1.73 2.32 -8.85
C VAL A 94 -0.95 3.23 -9.80
N GLN A 95 -1.26 4.54 -9.82
CA GLN A 95 -0.53 5.53 -10.61
C GLN A 95 0.92 5.67 -10.12
N ARG A 96 1.13 5.63 -8.80
CA ARG A 96 2.46 5.66 -8.19
C ARG A 96 3.27 4.40 -8.55
N MET A 97 2.67 3.21 -8.48
CA MET A 97 3.31 1.97 -8.92
C MET A 97 3.72 2.02 -10.40
N LYS A 98 2.85 2.53 -11.29
CA LYS A 98 3.20 2.73 -12.70
C LYS A 98 4.39 3.66 -12.87
N PHE A 99 4.41 4.77 -12.15
CA PHE A 99 5.53 5.71 -12.20
C PHE A 99 6.84 5.04 -11.79
N TYR A 100 6.82 4.24 -10.73
CA TYR A 100 7.98 3.52 -10.22
C TYR A 100 8.46 2.44 -11.21
N SER A 101 7.55 1.67 -11.80
CA SER A 101 7.92 0.65 -12.78
C SER A 101 8.54 1.24 -14.04
N LEU A 102 8.04 2.39 -14.52
CA LEU A 102 8.62 3.11 -15.65
C LEU A 102 10.03 3.61 -15.37
N HIS A 103 10.29 4.09 -14.15
CA HIS A 103 11.65 4.47 -13.75
C HIS A 103 12.60 3.28 -13.77
N LYS A 104 12.20 2.14 -13.20
CA LYS A 104 13.02 0.94 -13.20
C LYS A 104 13.24 0.43 -14.62
N PHE A 105 12.18 0.39 -15.44
CA PHE A 105 12.25 0.01 -16.84
C PHE A 105 13.25 0.86 -17.62
N ASN A 106 13.18 2.17 -17.47
CA ASN A 106 14.11 3.10 -18.13
C ASN A 106 15.55 2.94 -17.64
N ALA A 107 15.76 2.57 -16.39
CA ALA A 107 17.09 2.32 -15.83
C ALA A 107 17.75 1.05 -16.39
N VAL A 108 16.98 0.05 -16.77
CA VAL A 108 17.45 -1.21 -17.35
C VAL A 108 17.84 -1.03 -18.82
N VAL A 109 17.10 -0.20 -19.55
CA VAL A 109 17.36 0.06 -20.98
C VAL A 109 18.61 0.91 -21.15
N LYS A 110 19.65 0.33 -21.73
CA LYS A 110 20.94 0.99 -21.97
C LYS A 110 20.89 1.91 -23.18
N LYS A 111 21.66 3.00 -23.14
CA LYS A 111 21.83 3.93 -24.26
C LYS A 111 22.50 3.22 -25.45
N GLY A 112 22.00 3.45 -26.66
CA GLY A 112 22.56 2.90 -27.90
C GLY A 112 21.63 1.86 -28.54
N LYS A 113 22.21 0.92 -29.30
CA LYS A 113 21.46 -0.23 -29.86
C LYS A 113 21.14 -1.20 -28.72
N PHE A 114 19.89 -1.25 -28.32
CA PHE A 114 19.38 -2.13 -27.26
C PHE A 114 18.45 -3.17 -27.88
N ASP A 115 18.64 -4.42 -27.52
CA ASP A 115 17.76 -5.51 -27.93
C ASP A 115 16.63 -5.64 -26.89
N TYR A 116 15.44 -5.20 -27.25
CA TYR A 116 14.27 -5.25 -26.38
C TYR A 116 13.78 -6.67 -26.07
N SER A 117 14.23 -7.68 -26.82
CA SER A 117 13.86 -9.08 -26.59
C SER A 117 14.48 -9.66 -25.31
N ILE A 118 15.53 -9.01 -24.77
CA ILE A 118 16.24 -9.44 -23.55
C ILE A 118 15.82 -8.66 -22.30
N LEU A 119 14.74 -7.88 -22.38
CA LEU A 119 14.23 -7.17 -21.22
C LEU A 119 13.73 -8.16 -20.18
N GLU A 120 14.29 -8.07 -18.98
CA GLU A 120 13.84 -8.80 -17.81
C GLU A 120 12.48 -8.28 -17.34
N LYS A 121 11.75 -9.12 -16.61
CA LYS A 121 10.45 -8.77 -16.08
C LYS A 121 10.58 -7.80 -14.90
N ILE A 122 9.62 -6.90 -14.78
CA ILE A 122 9.47 -6.01 -13.63
C ILE A 122 8.15 -6.30 -12.94
N TYR A 123 8.24 -6.76 -11.70
CA TYR A 123 7.11 -6.98 -10.83
C TYR A 123 6.97 -5.81 -9.85
N CYS A 124 5.86 -5.09 -9.93
CA CYS A 124 5.49 -4.08 -8.95
C CYS A 124 4.46 -4.68 -8.00
N VAL A 125 4.85 -4.91 -6.76
CA VAL A 125 4.04 -5.55 -5.74
C VAL A 125 3.59 -4.50 -4.72
N GLY A 126 2.29 -4.30 -4.60
CA GLY A 126 1.68 -3.44 -3.60
C GLY A 126 0.98 -4.25 -2.52
N ILE A 127 1.39 -4.06 -1.27
CA ILE A 127 0.77 -4.66 -0.09
C ILE A 127 0.05 -3.56 0.67
N LEU A 128 -1.28 -3.66 0.74
CA LEU A 128 -2.14 -2.60 1.25
C LEU A 128 -2.94 -3.11 2.45
N ALA A 129 -2.88 -2.40 3.57
CA ALA A 129 -3.74 -2.70 4.71
C ALA A 129 -5.23 -2.47 4.36
N ASN A 130 -5.52 -1.36 3.65
CA ASN A 130 -6.88 -0.96 3.30
C ASN A 130 -7.21 -1.23 1.83
N ASN A 131 -8.51 -1.24 1.51
CA ASN A 131 -8.98 -1.44 0.15
C ASN A 131 -8.76 -0.18 -0.71
N ILE A 132 -8.25 -0.37 -1.93
CA ILE A 132 -8.08 0.70 -2.93
C ILE A 132 -9.11 0.64 -4.06
N ASN A 133 -9.89 -0.44 -4.11
CA ASN A 133 -10.93 -0.65 -5.13
C ASN A 133 -12.09 -1.48 -4.55
N THR A 134 -13.15 -1.64 -5.34
CA THR A 134 -14.37 -2.37 -4.96
C THR A 134 -14.39 -3.83 -5.42
N TYR A 135 -13.30 -4.35 -6.01
CA TYR A 135 -13.23 -5.75 -6.42
C TYR A 135 -13.22 -6.68 -5.20
N GLU A 136 -13.80 -7.86 -5.35
CA GLU A 136 -13.92 -8.83 -4.24
C GLU A 136 -12.60 -9.53 -3.90
N HIS A 137 -11.71 -9.70 -4.87
CA HIS A 137 -10.47 -10.44 -4.70
C HIS A 137 -9.43 -9.64 -3.92
N PHE A 138 -8.87 -10.26 -2.89
CA PHE A 138 -7.80 -9.68 -2.07
C PHE A 138 -6.45 -9.62 -2.80
N HIS A 139 -6.25 -10.44 -3.83
CA HIS A 139 -5.01 -10.54 -4.59
C HIS A 139 -5.32 -10.43 -6.09
N ASN A 140 -4.70 -9.45 -6.73
CA ASN A 140 -4.90 -9.16 -8.15
C ASN A 140 -3.55 -9.09 -8.86
N VAL A 141 -3.43 -9.78 -10.01
CA VAL A 141 -2.29 -9.70 -10.92
C VAL A 141 -2.76 -9.05 -12.21
N SER A 142 -2.11 -7.96 -12.59
CA SER A 142 -2.45 -7.17 -13.77
C SER A 142 -1.25 -7.03 -14.69
N ASN A 143 -1.48 -7.29 -15.99
CA ASN A 143 -0.51 -7.16 -17.07
C ASN A 143 -1.22 -6.69 -18.35
N LEU A 144 -0.48 -6.53 -19.44
CA LEU A 144 -1.06 -6.06 -20.69
C LEU A 144 -1.86 -7.17 -21.36
N ARG A 145 -3.16 -6.94 -21.54
CA ARG A 145 -4.12 -7.87 -22.17
C ARG A 145 -4.95 -7.17 -23.23
N ASN A 146 -5.44 -7.93 -24.21
CA ASN A 146 -6.42 -7.44 -25.19
C ASN A 146 -7.85 -7.41 -24.58
N GLU A 147 -8.81 -6.98 -25.38
CA GLU A 147 -10.24 -6.90 -24.98
C GLU A 147 -10.84 -8.26 -24.58
N GLN A 148 -10.30 -9.36 -25.09
CA GLN A 148 -10.73 -10.72 -24.80
C GLN A 148 -10.09 -11.29 -23.54
N GLY A 149 -9.18 -10.52 -22.90
CA GLY A 149 -8.42 -10.94 -21.71
C GLY A 149 -7.20 -11.80 -22.00
N GLU A 150 -6.80 -11.96 -23.28
CA GLU A 150 -5.61 -12.71 -23.66
C GLU A 150 -4.35 -11.92 -23.37
N LEU A 151 -3.34 -12.60 -22.84
CA LEU A 151 -2.06 -12.00 -22.46
C LEU A 151 -1.30 -11.56 -23.73
N ILE A 152 -0.99 -10.27 -23.81
CA ILE A 152 -0.13 -9.69 -24.86
C ILE A 152 1.31 -9.60 -24.37
N ASP A 153 1.49 -9.10 -23.15
CA ASP A 153 2.80 -8.87 -22.55
C ASP A 153 2.74 -8.93 -21.03
N ASP A 154 3.72 -9.55 -20.39
CA ASP A 154 3.85 -9.66 -18.94
C ASP A 154 5.19 -9.13 -18.40
N GLN A 155 5.96 -8.42 -19.22
CA GLN A 155 7.24 -7.83 -18.79
C GLN A 155 7.04 -6.82 -17.66
N MET A 156 5.91 -6.09 -17.66
CA MET A 156 5.50 -5.26 -16.54
C MET A 156 4.25 -5.86 -15.90
N THR A 157 4.42 -6.44 -14.72
CA THR A 157 3.34 -7.06 -13.97
C THR A 157 3.11 -6.31 -12.67
N PHE A 158 1.85 -5.92 -12.43
CA PHE A 158 1.41 -5.26 -11.20
C PHE A 158 0.64 -6.25 -10.35
N VAL A 159 1.09 -6.42 -9.10
CA VAL A 159 0.43 -7.26 -8.11
C VAL A 159 -0.08 -6.35 -6.99
N THR A 160 -1.36 -6.45 -6.67
CA THR A 160 -1.93 -5.76 -5.50
C THR A 160 -2.53 -6.77 -4.54
N VAL A 161 -2.20 -6.60 -3.27
CA VAL A 161 -2.76 -7.38 -2.15
C VAL A 161 -3.47 -6.41 -1.22
N GLU A 162 -4.77 -6.59 -1.04
CA GLU A 162 -5.61 -5.79 -0.17
C GLU A 162 -6.00 -6.62 1.04
N LEU A 163 -5.28 -6.42 2.16
CA LEU A 163 -5.37 -7.29 3.34
C LEU A 163 -6.77 -7.34 3.96
N ASP A 164 -7.50 -6.22 3.96
CA ASP A 164 -8.86 -6.16 4.52
C ASP A 164 -9.87 -7.08 3.82
N LYS A 165 -9.62 -7.44 2.55
CA LYS A 165 -10.47 -8.36 1.79
C LYS A 165 -10.22 -9.84 2.12
N PHE A 166 -9.14 -10.14 2.81
CA PHE A 166 -8.81 -11.54 3.15
C PHE A 166 -9.58 -11.97 4.39
N THR A 167 -10.44 -12.98 4.27
CA THR A 167 -11.35 -13.43 5.33
C THR A 167 -11.15 -14.88 5.76
N LEU A 168 -10.20 -15.60 5.14
CA LEU A 168 -9.95 -17.00 5.48
C LEU A 168 -9.47 -17.14 6.92
N GLN A 169 -9.93 -18.22 7.55
CA GLN A 169 -9.46 -18.65 8.86
C GLN A 169 -8.17 -19.48 8.71
N GLU A 170 -7.45 -19.67 9.82
CA GLU A 170 -6.22 -20.45 9.87
C GLU A 170 -6.33 -21.80 9.15
N VAL A 171 -7.37 -22.55 9.48
CA VAL A 171 -7.62 -23.93 8.98
C VAL A 171 -7.86 -23.99 7.46
N ASP A 172 -8.25 -22.88 6.86
CA ASP A 172 -8.56 -22.77 5.43
C ASP A 172 -7.34 -22.35 4.60
N CYS A 173 -6.24 -21.97 5.27
CA CYS A 173 -5.01 -21.51 4.61
C CYS A 173 -4.18 -22.68 4.08
N GLN A 174 -4.32 -23.00 2.79
CA GLN A 174 -3.66 -24.13 2.14
C GLN A 174 -2.42 -23.73 1.32
N THR A 175 -2.39 -22.52 0.75
CA THR A 175 -1.30 -22.05 -0.11
C THR A 175 -0.34 -21.11 0.62
N ASP A 176 0.90 -21.03 0.16
CA ASP A 176 1.90 -20.09 0.70
C ASP A 176 1.39 -18.64 0.70
N LEU A 177 0.65 -18.24 -0.35
CA LEU A 177 0.02 -16.92 -0.40
C LEU A 177 -1.01 -16.72 0.73
N GLN A 178 -1.88 -17.67 0.96
CA GLN A 178 -2.89 -17.58 2.02
C GLN A 178 -2.24 -17.54 3.41
N LYS A 179 -1.23 -18.38 3.65
CA LYS A 179 -0.44 -18.39 4.90
C LYS A 179 0.29 -17.06 5.13
N LEU A 180 0.89 -16.51 4.07
CA LEU A 180 1.54 -15.19 4.13
C LEU A 180 0.55 -14.10 4.54
N ILE A 181 -0.57 -14.00 3.82
CA ILE A 181 -1.57 -12.95 4.06
C ILE A 181 -2.21 -13.10 5.45
N TYR A 182 -2.54 -14.33 5.84
CA TYR A 182 -3.02 -14.63 7.20
C TYR A 182 -2.02 -14.13 8.25
N THR A 183 -0.73 -14.47 8.09
CA THR A 183 0.33 -14.06 9.03
C THR A 183 0.46 -12.54 9.08
N MET A 184 0.45 -11.84 7.93
CA MET A 184 0.51 -10.39 7.89
C MET A 184 -0.65 -9.73 8.63
N ARG A 185 -1.84 -10.32 8.59
CA ARG A 185 -3.03 -9.78 9.25
C ARG A 185 -3.10 -10.07 10.74
N THR A 186 -2.58 -11.21 11.18
CA THR A 186 -2.91 -11.74 12.52
C THR A 186 -1.73 -11.77 13.49
N ILE A 187 -0.49 -11.73 13.02
CA ILE A 187 0.68 -11.90 13.88
C ILE A 187 0.69 -10.95 15.08
N HIS A 188 0.28 -9.72 14.89
CA HIS A 188 0.23 -8.71 15.93
C HIS A 188 -0.96 -8.84 16.89
N THR A 189 -1.95 -9.69 16.59
CA THR A 189 -3.10 -9.92 17.46
C THR A 189 -2.87 -11.07 18.45
N VAL A 190 -1.80 -11.82 18.27
CA VAL A 190 -1.50 -13.01 19.04
C VAL A 190 -0.76 -12.64 20.33
N THR A 191 -1.29 -13.10 21.46
CA THR A 191 -0.76 -12.80 22.79
C THR A 191 -0.22 -14.03 23.52
N GLN A 192 -0.47 -15.24 23.00
CA GLN A 192 -0.07 -16.49 23.63
C GLN A 192 0.40 -17.52 22.59
N PRO A 193 1.44 -18.34 22.90
CA PRO A 193 1.92 -19.38 22.00
C PRO A 193 0.87 -20.42 21.56
N THR A 194 -0.15 -20.65 22.36
CA THR A 194 -1.27 -21.54 22.04
C THR A 194 -2.15 -21.09 20.89
N GLN A 195 -2.02 -19.81 20.49
CA GLN A 195 -2.75 -19.20 19.37
C GLN A 195 -1.95 -19.25 18.06
N PHE A 196 -0.73 -19.80 18.09
CA PHE A 196 0.14 -19.81 16.91
C PHE A 196 -0.39 -20.84 15.89
N PRO A 197 -0.65 -20.41 14.64
CA PRO A 197 -0.95 -21.31 13.56
C PRO A 197 0.13 -22.37 13.39
N GLN A 198 -0.26 -23.61 13.10
CA GLN A 198 0.70 -24.69 12.92
C GLN A 198 1.69 -24.40 11.78
N PHE A 199 1.25 -23.75 10.71
CA PHE A 199 2.11 -23.38 9.57
C PHE A 199 3.16 -22.31 9.91
N TRP A 200 3.06 -21.61 11.05
CA TRP A 200 4.13 -20.70 11.50
C TRP A 200 5.43 -21.43 11.86
N ASN A 201 5.40 -22.76 11.99
CA ASN A 201 6.58 -23.61 12.13
C ASN A 201 7.28 -23.89 10.79
N GLU A 202 6.70 -23.54 9.66
CA GLU A 202 7.37 -23.62 8.36
C GLU A 202 8.59 -22.70 8.35
N GLU A 203 9.73 -23.21 7.88
CA GLU A 203 11.02 -22.55 7.99
C GLU A 203 11.01 -21.08 7.54
N TRP A 204 10.37 -20.82 6.41
CA TRP A 204 10.34 -19.47 5.84
C TRP A 204 9.48 -18.47 6.63
N LEU A 205 8.36 -18.90 7.22
CA LEU A 205 7.56 -18.05 8.12
C LEU A 205 8.24 -17.86 9.46
N LYS A 206 8.87 -18.92 9.97
CA LYS A 206 9.59 -18.85 11.23
C LYS A 206 10.70 -17.81 11.20
N VAL A 207 11.43 -17.67 10.08
CA VAL A 207 12.45 -16.62 9.92
C VAL A 207 11.82 -15.24 10.17
N ALA A 208 10.70 -14.92 9.55
CA ALA A 208 10.04 -13.63 9.75
C ALA A 208 9.49 -13.46 11.17
N ILE A 209 8.87 -14.50 11.73
CA ILE A 209 8.26 -14.47 13.07
C ILE A 209 9.35 -14.25 14.14
N ASP A 210 10.51 -14.86 13.96
CA ASP A 210 11.66 -14.71 14.89
C ASP A 210 12.19 -13.27 14.90
N GLU A 211 12.19 -12.57 13.76
CA GLU A 211 12.58 -11.15 13.62
C GLU A 211 11.54 -10.19 14.22
N LEU A 212 10.28 -10.61 14.31
CA LEU A 212 9.20 -9.77 14.81
C LEU A 212 8.94 -9.92 16.31
N ASP A 213 9.61 -10.87 16.98
CA ASP A 213 9.44 -11.12 18.41
C ASP A 213 10.01 -9.97 19.24
N SER A 214 9.16 -9.07 19.72
CA SER A 214 9.55 -7.89 20.49
C SER A 214 10.31 -8.21 21.77
N ARG A 215 10.17 -9.44 22.29
CA ARG A 215 10.88 -9.90 23.51
C ARG A 215 12.38 -10.13 23.26
N LYS A 216 12.76 -10.34 22.00
CA LYS A 216 14.16 -10.53 21.57
C LYS A 216 14.88 -9.21 21.28
N MET A 217 14.15 -8.11 21.22
CA MET A 217 14.70 -6.79 20.92
C MET A 217 15.59 -6.28 22.05
N THR A 218 16.68 -5.64 21.67
CA THR A 218 17.50 -4.86 22.57
C THR A 218 16.77 -3.59 23.05
N PRO A 219 17.18 -2.98 24.17
CA PRO A 219 16.59 -1.70 24.61
C PRO A 219 16.67 -0.59 23.56
N ASP A 220 17.74 -0.52 22.79
CA ASP A 220 17.93 0.50 21.73
C ASP A 220 17.00 0.28 20.55
N GLU A 221 16.75 -0.98 20.17
CA GLU A 221 15.77 -1.34 19.13
C GLU A 221 14.35 -1.00 19.57
N LYS A 222 14.00 -1.27 20.82
CA LYS A 222 12.69 -0.88 21.39
C LYS A 222 12.50 0.62 21.38
N ALA A 223 13.49 1.39 21.84
CA ALA A 223 13.43 2.85 21.80
C ALA A 223 13.28 3.39 20.36
N SER A 224 13.98 2.79 19.41
CA SER A 224 13.87 3.12 18.00
C SER A 224 12.48 2.82 17.45
N LEU A 225 11.89 1.69 17.83
CA LEU A 225 10.53 1.30 17.46
C LEU A 225 9.50 2.29 18.01
N GLU A 226 9.59 2.69 19.29
CA GLU A 226 8.71 3.66 19.91
C GLU A 226 8.73 5.01 19.20
N ILE A 227 9.92 5.50 18.81
CA ILE A 227 10.07 6.74 18.03
C ILE A 227 9.38 6.59 16.68
N LEU A 228 9.54 5.45 16.01
CA LEU A 228 8.93 5.17 14.71
C LEU A 228 7.40 5.15 14.81
N ILE A 229 6.87 4.48 15.84
CA ILE A 229 5.43 4.40 16.12
C ILE A 229 4.86 5.80 16.37
N ALA A 230 5.52 6.60 17.20
CA ALA A 230 5.09 7.97 17.50
C ALA A 230 5.04 8.83 16.23
N ARG A 231 6.09 8.76 15.39
CA ARG A 231 6.16 9.48 14.11
C ARG A 231 5.06 9.06 13.14
N ASN A 232 4.79 7.76 13.04
CA ASN A 232 3.74 7.22 12.17
C ASN A 232 2.35 7.65 12.66
N ALA A 233 2.11 7.64 13.97
CA ALA A 233 0.86 8.11 14.57
C ALA A 233 0.60 9.61 14.27
N GLU A 234 1.63 10.44 14.33
CA GLU A 234 1.53 11.85 13.95
C GLU A 234 1.23 12.05 12.46
N SER A 235 1.91 11.29 11.59
CA SER A 235 1.66 11.33 10.14
C SER A 235 0.23 10.93 9.80
N VAL A 236 -0.27 9.87 10.41
CA VAL A 236 -1.65 9.39 10.21
C VAL A 236 -2.67 10.41 10.70
N LYS A 237 -2.42 11.07 11.83
CA LYS A 237 -3.29 12.15 12.34
C LYS A 237 -3.30 13.34 11.38
N ALA A 238 -2.12 13.75 10.89
CA ALA A 238 -2.01 14.87 9.95
C ALA A 238 -2.72 14.57 8.62
N GLU A 239 -2.58 13.35 8.09
CA GLU A 239 -3.26 12.92 6.87
C GLU A 239 -4.78 12.85 7.05
N SER A 240 -5.24 12.28 8.15
CA SER A 240 -6.67 12.21 8.48
C SER A 240 -7.30 13.61 8.61
N LYS A 241 -6.55 14.56 9.17
CA LYS A 241 -6.97 15.96 9.25
C LYS A 241 -7.10 16.58 7.86
N LYS A 242 -6.08 16.41 6.99
CA LYS A 242 -6.10 16.91 5.61
C LYS A 242 -7.26 16.33 4.80
N ILE A 243 -7.55 15.03 4.94
CA ILE A 243 -8.66 14.37 4.26
C ILE A 243 -10.00 14.95 4.75
N LYS A 244 -10.13 15.19 6.07
CA LYS A 244 -11.34 15.79 6.63
C LYS A 244 -11.55 17.21 6.10
N GLU A 245 -10.51 18.03 6.11
CA GLU A 245 -10.54 19.41 5.59
C GLU A 245 -10.88 19.44 4.09
N ALA A 246 -10.29 18.54 3.29
CA ALA A 246 -10.58 18.42 1.87
C ALA A 246 -12.06 18.04 1.61
N ARG A 247 -12.61 17.06 2.37
CA ARG A 247 -14.02 16.66 2.26
C ARG A 247 -14.98 17.76 2.69
N GLU A 248 -14.63 18.50 3.72
CA GLU A 248 -15.42 19.66 4.18
C GLU A 248 -15.43 20.77 3.13
N SER A 249 -14.29 21.05 2.51
CA SER A 249 -14.17 22.03 1.42
C SER A 249 -14.97 21.60 0.19
N GLU A 250 -14.86 20.34 -0.25
CA GLU A 250 -15.61 19.79 -1.38
C GLU A 250 -17.12 19.84 -1.12
N ASN A 251 -17.56 19.46 0.07
CA ASN A 251 -18.95 19.51 0.48
C ASN A 251 -19.48 20.96 0.47
N LEU A 252 -18.63 21.93 0.90
CA LEU A 252 -18.98 23.35 0.87
C LEU A 252 -19.17 23.86 -0.58
N VAL A 253 -18.31 23.46 -1.51
CA VAL A 253 -18.42 23.80 -2.93
C VAL A 253 -19.74 23.26 -3.50
N VAL A 254 -20.02 21.97 -3.31
CA VAL A 254 -21.27 21.34 -3.78
C VAL A 254 -22.51 22.04 -3.21
N LYS A 255 -22.51 22.34 -1.91
CA LYS A 255 -23.62 23.06 -1.27
C LYS A 255 -23.80 24.48 -1.81
N THR A 256 -22.69 25.17 -2.07
CA THR A 256 -22.72 26.50 -2.68
C THR A 256 -23.33 26.46 -4.09
N GLU A 257 -22.92 25.49 -4.91
CA GLU A 257 -23.50 25.28 -6.26
C GLU A 257 -25.00 24.96 -6.21
N MET A 258 -25.42 24.10 -5.26
CA MET A 258 -26.83 23.79 -5.06
C MET A 258 -27.64 25.04 -4.68
N VAL A 259 -27.10 25.90 -3.81
CA VAL A 259 -27.75 27.18 -3.43
C VAL A 259 -27.84 28.13 -4.62
N ILE A 260 -26.75 28.29 -5.40
CA ILE A 260 -26.74 29.14 -6.61
C ILE A 260 -27.81 28.69 -7.59
N ASN A 261 -27.89 27.40 -7.87
CA ASN A 261 -28.90 26.82 -8.77
C ASN A 261 -30.32 27.03 -8.25
N ALA A 262 -30.53 26.84 -6.94
CA ALA A 262 -31.83 27.05 -6.31
C ALA A 262 -32.27 28.53 -6.36
N ILE A 263 -31.36 29.47 -6.17
CA ILE A 263 -31.60 30.90 -6.31
C ILE A 263 -31.98 31.25 -7.75
N SER A 264 -31.26 30.69 -8.74
CA SER A 264 -31.56 30.93 -10.19
C SER A 264 -32.94 30.40 -10.61
N MET A 265 -33.45 29.37 -9.90
CA MET A 265 -34.82 28.86 -10.10
C MET A 265 -35.90 29.68 -9.38
N GLY A 266 -35.54 30.76 -8.69
CA GLY A 266 -36.46 31.63 -7.99
C GLY A 266 -36.99 31.10 -6.64
N LEU A 267 -36.28 30.13 -6.02
CA LEU A 267 -36.67 29.59 -4.71
C LEU A 267 -36.42 30.60 -3.60
N THR A 268 -37.24 30.54 -2.55
CA THR A 268 -37.06 31.42 -1.35
C THR A 268 -35.82 30.98 -0.55
N VAL A 269 -35.33 31.86 0.32
CA VAL A 269 -34.17 31.57 1.19
C VAL A 269 -34.36 30.29 2.01
N GLU A 270 -35.56 30.11 2.57
CA GLU A 270 -35.91 28.92 3.36
C GLU A 270 -35.92 27.64 2.47
N GLN A 271 -36.42 27.75 1.24
CA GLN A 271 -36.44 26.62 0.31
C GLN A 271 -35.02 26.23 -0.12
N CYS A 272 -34.17 27.23 -0.43
CA CYS A 272 -32.75 27.00 -0.75
C CYS A 272 -32.01 26.37 0.41
N ALA A 273 -32.19 26.86 1.63
CA ALA A 273 -31.58 26.34 2.83
C ALA A 273 -31.95 24.87 3.08
N LYS A 274 -33.24 24.54 2.93
CA LYS A 274 -33.74 23.17 3.08
C LYS A 274 -33.20 22.24 1.97
N LEU A 275 -33.15 22.69 0.72
CA LEU A 275 -32.68 21.89 -0.41
C LEU A 275 -31.19 21.54 -0.28
N ALA A 276 -30.35 22.52 0.07
CA ALA A 276 -28.90 22.33 0.19
C ALA A 276 -28.45 21.82 1.58
N ASN A 277 -29.39 21.64 2.52
CA ASN A 277 -29.12 21.30 3.92
C ASN A 277 -28.07 22.24 4.55
N VAL A 278 -28.37 23.55 4.51
CA VAL A 278 -27.52 24.64 5.03
C VAL A 278 -28.38 25.61 5.86
N SER A 279 -27.74 26.54 6.57
CA SER A 279 -28.46 27.60 7.27
C SER A 279 -28.97 28.69 6.31
N SER A 280 -30.02 29.41 6.70
CA SER A 280 -30.51 30.58 5.97
C SER A 280 -29.43 31.66 5.82
N ASP A 281 -28.58 31.83 6.85
CA ASP A 281 -27.47 32.80 6.82
C ASP A 281 -26.43 32.43 5.74
N PHE A 282 -26.18 31.14 5.53
CA PHE A 282 -25.34 30.68 4.44
C PHE A 282 -25.92 31.05 3.06
N VAL A 283 -27.22 30.83 2.86
CA VAL A 283 -27.90 31.21 1.61
C VAL A 283 -27.79 32.72 1.37
N LEU A 284 -28.03 33.54 2.41
CA LEU A 284 -27.90 34.98 2.30
C LEU A 284 -26.45 35.43 2.02
N SER A 285 -25.47 34.74 2.54
CA SER A 285 -24.05 35.00 2.24
C SER A 285 -23.73 34.75 0.76
N VAL A 286 -24.23 33.65 0.19
CA VAL A 286 -24.06 33.31 -1.24
C VAL A 286 -24.79 34.33 -2.13
N GLN A 287 -26.01 34.77 -1.76
CA GLN A 287 -26.74 35.81 -2.49
C GLN A 287 -25.97 37.14 -2.54
N ARG A 288 -25.37 37.56 -1.44
CA ARG A 288 -24.54 38.79 -1.39
C ARG A 288 -23.32 38.67 -2.31
N GLN A 289 -22.66 37.50 -2.36
CA GLN A 289 -21.52 37.29 -3.24
C GLN A 289 -21.93 37.32 -4.73
N LEU A 290 -23.08 36.76 -5.07
CA LEU A 290 -23.63 36.83 -6.46
C LEU A 290 -24.03 38.24 -6.88
N SER A 291 -24.47 39.07 -5.93
CA SER A 291 -24.89 40.47 -6.23
C SER A 291 -23.72 41.44 -6.30
N ALA A 292 -22.50 41.02 -5.84
CA ALA A 292 -21.30 41.84 -5.84
C ALA A 292 -20.41 41.59 -7.07
N ASN A 293 -20.69 40.56 -7.84
CA ASN A 293 -20.06 40.24 -9.12
C ASN A 293 -20.99 40.57 -10.28
#